data_28903965efd26bf3d44e5000a2ba5e7b
#
_entry.id   28903965efd26bf3d44e5000a2ba5e7b
#
_cell.length_a   1.000
_cell.length_b   1.000
_cell.length_c   1.000
_cell.angle_alpha   90.00
_cell.angle_beta   90.00
_cell.angle_gamma   90.00
#
_symmetry.space_group_name_H-M   'P 1'
#
loop_
_entity.id
_entity.type
_entity.pdbx_description
1 polymer ?
#
loop_
_entity_poly.entity_id
_entity_poly.type
_entity_poly.pdbx_seq_one_letter_code
_entity_poly.pdbx_strand_id
1 'polypeptide(L)'
;MERKIKSVLNSLRWFECSGIMRPADGFWGVAERLVTWDVEDEVKEEILKHFTSRTLLKDCFVVESRRPDCNFQTALLFLLNGKLLENETAANTGRNLLDYLFFRSGMKRSGTFKLPHAWRWSHITCGDGGHWFDDNSWCIILECAIRASFPELDAQYHAGICADALSAPLCPALERTLEAAPNEKGERFDPEKLWLGDVHLPHWGALPVFALSCVHASRNRPDYLPVIRKYLAYLKEELPGFSTSEYAYALMGATAAEAAFGDALAAEVARMSCECLCAAADPDSGTLPSGHYEAPVGKERVDLIYTMNWSVLALQMYCRLHPRRIKAKSLLRKQLDLLISIQDTSQSLRFFGCWRGMYDLASHSWGGGNRYEGGASSIYSGWTNAPIALAILMDAFHLSLLDVTGIR
;
A
#
# COMPACT_ATOMS: atom_id res chain seq x y z
N MET A 1 -18.27 -3.28 15.62
CA MET A 1 -17.12 -4.20 15.76
C MET A 1 -17.34 -5.49 15.00
N GLU A 2 -18.36 -6.29 15.31
CA GLU A 2 -18.63 -7.60 14.71
C GLU A 2 -18.61 -7.61 13.17
N ARG A 3 -19.32 -6.66 12.51
CA ARG A 3 -19.33 -6.53 11.04
C ARG A 3 -17.93 -6.32 10.45
N LYS A 4 -17.07 -5.52 11.11
CA LYS A 4 -15.69 -5.29 10.69
C LYS A 4 -14.85 -6.56 10.80
N ILE A 5 -14.92 -7.24 11.94
CA ILE A 5 -14.21 -8.51 12.16
C ILE A 5 -14.63 -9.54 11.12
N LYS A 6 -15.94 -9.69 10.87
CA LYS A 6 -16.45 -10.61 9.84
C LYS A 6 -15.89 -10.29 8.45
N SER A 7 -15.83 -9.01 8.08
CA SER A 7 -15.24 -8.60 6.80
C SER A 7 -13.76 -8.98 6.70
N VAL A 8 -12.98 -8.75 7.76
CA VAL A 8 -11.56 -9.16 7.80
C VAL A 8 -11.40 -10.66 7.68
N LEU A 9 -12.17 -11.45 8.44
CA LEU A 9 -12.12 -12.91 8.37
C LEU A 9 -12.50 -13.45 6.97
N ASN A 10 -13.47 -12.83 6.30
CA ASN A 10 -13.78 -13.14 4.91
C ASN A 10 -12.59 -12.87 3.98
N SER A 11 -11.88 -11.76 4.18
CA SER A 11 -10.68 -11.44 3.39
C SER A 11 -9.55 -12.45 3.65
N LEU A 12 -9.29 -12.85 4.89
CA LEU A 12 -8.31 -13.91 5.17
C LEU A 12 -8.69 -15.21 4.46
N ARG A 13 -9.97 -15.59 4.52
CA ARG A 13 -10.46 -16.77 3.80
C ARG A 13 -10.25 -16.66 2.29
N TRP A 14 -10.39 -15.45 1.70
CA TRP A 14 -10.05 -15.25 0.30
C TRP A 14 -8.58 -15.55 0.03
N PHE A 15 -7.66 -15.04 0.83
CA PHE A 15 -6.23 -15.35 0.68
C PHE A 15 -5.96 -16.85 0.74
N GLU A 16 -6.60 -17.58 1.63
CA GLU A 16 -6.40 -19.01 1.84
C GLU A 16 -7.06 -19.88 0.75
N CYS A 17 -8.22 -19.48 0.22
CA CYS A 17 -9.04 -20.33 -0.65
C CYS A 17 -9.00 -19.97 -2.14
N SER A 18 -8.65 -18.73 -2.50
CA SER A 18 -8.71 -18.27 -3.90
C SER A 18 -7.63 -18.86 -4.81
N GLY A 19 -6.52 -19.32 -4.23
CA GLY A 19 -5.34 -19.76 -4.97
C GLY A 19 -4.32 -18.63 -5.21
N ILE A 20 -4.52 -17.45 -4.62
CA ILE A 20 -3.53 -16.34 -4.63
C ILE A 20 -2.29 -16.69 -3.78
N MET A 21 -2.46 -17.47 -2.73
CA MET A 21 -1.40 -18.15 -1.98
C MET A 21 -1.43 -19.65 -2.28
N ARG A 22 -0.28 -20.24 -2.57
CA ARG A 22 -0.14 -21.68 -2.83
C ARG A 22 1.22 -22.17 -2.36
N PRO A 23 1.25 -22.99 -1.28
CA PRO A 23 0.10 -23.45 -0.50
C PRO A 23 -0.58 -22.32 0.28
N ALA A 24 -1.79 -22.59 0.77
CA ALA A 24 -2.66 -21.61 1.44
C ALA A 24 -2.10 -21.02 2.74
N ASP A 25 -1.08 -21.64 3.30
CA ASP A 25 -0.38 -21.21 4.53
C ASP A 25 0.69 -20.12 4.29
N GLY A 26 0.83 -19.61 3.04
CA GLY A 26 1.80 -18.57 2.72
C GLY A 26 3.24 -19.04 2.54
N PHE A 27 3.53 -20.36 2.55
CA PHE A 27 4.90 -20.89 2.45
C PHE A 27 5.67 -20.39 1.22
N TRP A 28 5.00 -20.26 0.05
CA TRP A 28 5.58 -19.69 -1.17
C TRP A 28 5.16 -18.25 -1.45
N GLY A 29 4.79 -17.51 -0.40
CA GLY A 29 4.35 -16.12 -0.53
C GLY A 29 2.97 -15.96 -1.16
N VAL A 30 2.61 -14.71 -1.45
CA VAL A 30 1.39 -14.34 -2.13
C VAL A 30 1.70 -13.82 -3.54
N ALA A 31 0.90 -14.25 -4.53
CA ALA A 31 0.99 -13.72 -5.88
C ALA A 31 0.45 -12.28 -5.95
N GLU A 32 0.83 -11.55 -6.98
CA GLU A 32 0.43 -10.15 -7.14
C GLU A 32 -1.09 -10.02 -7.23
N ARG A 33 -1.72 -10.74 -8.18
CA ARG A 33 -3.17 -10.64 -8.43
C ARG A 33 -3.76 -11.87 -9.10
N LEU A 34 -5.08 -11.99 -8.97
CA LEU A 34 -5.92 -12.78 -9.85
C LEU A 34 -6.49 -11.89 -10.95
N VAL A 35 -6.64 -12.43 -12.16
CA VAL A 35 -7.31 -11.75 -13.27
C VAL A 35 -8.41 -12.67 -13.78
N THR A 36 -9.65 -12.17 -13.85
CA THR A 36 -10.80 -12.94 -14.31
C THR A 36 -10.75 -13.17 -15.82
N TRP A 37 -11.41 -14.23 -16.32
CA TRP A 37 -11.41 -14.53 -17.76
C TRP A 37 -12.28 -13.58 -18.59
N ASP A 38 -13.13 -12.80 -17.95
CA ASP A 38 -14.02 -11.81 -18.58
C ASP A 38 -13.35 -10.47 -18.86
N VAL A 39 -12.04 -10.36 -18.59
CA VAL A 39 -11.26 -9.19 -18.99
C VAL A 39 -11.15 -9.10 -20.52
N GLU A 40 -11.22 -7.90 -21.06
CA GLU A 40 -11.05 -7.63 -22.49
C GLU A 40 -9.72 -8.21 -23.00
N ASP A 41 -9.73 -8.81 -24.21
CA ASP A 41 -8.55 -9.49 -24.73
C ASP A 41 -7.34 -8.57 -24.85
N GLU A 42 -7.52 -7.31 -25.25
CA GLU A 42 -6.45 -6.31 -25.32
C GLU A 42 -5.80 -6.05 -23.97
N VAL A 43 -6.62 -5.92 -22.92
CA VAL A 43 -6.14 -5.73 -21.53
C VAL A 43 -5.41 -6.97 -21.03
N LYS A 44 -5.94 -8.15 -21.34
CA LYS A 44 -5.32 -9.43 -21.02
C LYS A 44 -3.96 -9.58 -21.69
N GLU A 45 -3.86 -9.26 -22.98
CA GLU A 45 -2.60 -9.29 -23.72
C GLU A 45 -1.56 -8.32 -23.15
N GLU A 46 -1.97 -7.12 -22.77
CA GLU A 46 -1.08 -6.14 -22.16
C GLU A 46 -0.55 -6.61 -20.80
N ILE A 47 -1.44 -7.17 -19.94
CA ILE A 47 -1.01 -7.77 -18.67
C ILE A 47 -0.02 -8.92 -18.91
N LEU A 48 -0.31 -9.82 -19.84
CA LEU A 48 0.50 -10.99 -20.12
C LEU A 48 1.81 -10.68 -20.85
N LYS A 49 1.90 -9.55 -21.52
CA LYS A 49 3.13 -9.04 -22.11
C LYS A 49 4.17 -8.67 -21.02
N HIS A 50 3.70 -8.10 -19.94
CA HIS A 50 4.57 -7.75 -18.80
C HIS A 50 4.83 -8.92 -17.85
N PHE A 51 3.86 -9.84 -17.70
CA PHE A 51 3.92 -10.95 -16.74
C PHE A 51 3.78 -12.30 -17.45
N THR A 52 4.89 -12.85 -17.82
CA THR A 52 4.95 -14.12 -18.59
C THR A 52 4.61 -15.35 -17.75
N SER A 53 4.86 -15.30 -16.43
CA SER A 53 4.57 -16.41 -15.51
C SER A 53 3.16 -16.29 -14.96
N ARG A 54 2.36 -17.33 -15.22
CA ARG A 54 0.96 -17.40 -14.78
C ARG A 54 0.54 -18.82 -14.47
N THR A 55 -0.44 -18.95 -13.56
CA THR A 55 -1.14 -20.21 -13.33
C THR A 55 -2.60 -20.07 -13.76
N LEU A 56 -3.04 -20.99 -14.59
CA LEU A 56 -4.41 -21.03 -15.10
C LEU A 56 -5.31 -21.73 -14.08
N LEU A 57 -6.41 -21.09 -13.73
CA LEU A 57 -7.47 -21.65 -12.90
C LEU A 57 -8.77 -21.67 -13.71
N LYS A 58 -9.82 -22.33 -13.20
CA LYS A 58 -11.10 -22.45 -13.91
C LYS A 58 -11.73 -21.09 -14.23
N ASP A 59 -11.75 -20.20 -13.24
CA ASP A 59 -12.51 -18.94 -13.28
C ASP A 59 -11.63 -17.70 -13.46
N CYS A 60 -10.28 -17.85 -13.42
CA CYS A 60 -9.32 -16.78 -13.50
C CYS A 60 -7.92 -17.33 -13.83
N PHE A 61 -6.96 -16.44 -13.97
CA PHE A 61 -5.55 -16.81 -13.91
C PHE A 61 -4.82 -16.01 -12.82
N VAL A 62 -3.77 -16.59 -12.27
CA VAL A 62 -2.90 -15.96 -11.28
C VAL A 62 -1.72 -15.35 -12.01
N VAL A 63 -1.47 -14.08 -11.81
CA VAL A 63 -0.22 -13.42 -12.18
C VAL A 63 0.80 -13.77 -11.10
N GLU A 64 1.78 -14.61 -11.46
CA GLU A 64 2.73 -15.21 -10.53
C GLU A 64 3.87 -14.27 -10.11
N SER A 65 3.82 -13.01 -10.50
CA SER A 65 4.72 -12.00 -9.94
C SER A 65 4.64 -12.01 -8.41
N ARG A 66 5.79 -11.92 -7.78
CA ARG A 66 5.90 -11.79 -6.32
C ARG A 66 6.54 -10.45 -6.03
N ARG A 67 5.78 -9.58 -5.39
CA ARG A 67 6.22 -8.25 -4.99
C ARG A 67 6.50 -8.24 -3.48
N PRO A 68 7.58 -7.60 -3.04
CA PRO A 68 7.92 -7.56 -1.61
C PRO A 68 6.87 -6.79 -0.80
N ASP A 69 6.42 -5.63 -1.28
CA ASP A 69 5.38 -4.82 -0.65
C ASP A 69 4.07 -5.58 -0.45
N CYS A 70 3.58 -6.29 -1.48
CA CYS A 70 2.39 -7.13 -1.40
C CYS A 70 2.51 -8.24 -0.35
N ASN A 71 3.67 -8.90 -0.31
CA ASN A 71 3.93 -9.97 0.65
C ASN A 71 4.05 -9.43 2.07
N PHE A 72 4.71 -8.29 2.29
CA PHE A 72 4.78 -7.64 3.60
C PHE A 72 3.41 -7.17 4.10
N GLN A 73 2.61 -6.51 3.25
CA GLN A 73 1.27 -6.05 3.63
C GLN A 73 0.37 -7.23 4.02
N THR A 74 0.43 -8.32 3.24
CA THR A 74 -0.30 -9.55 3.56
C THR A 74 0.21 -10.17 4.85
N ALA A 75 1.52 -10.24 5.06
CA ALA A 75 2.10 -10.75 6.30
C ALA A 75 1.64 -9.95 7.52
N LEU A 76 1.68 -8.60 7.44
CA LEU A 76 1.20 -7.74 8.52
C LEU A 76 -0.29 -7.96 8.82
N LEU A 77 -1.13 -8.10 7.79
CA LEU A 77 -2.56 -8.41 7.98
C LEU A 77 -2.76 -9.71 8.79
N PHE A 78 -2.07 -10.78 8.39
CA PHE A 78 -2.17 -12.07 9.08
C PHE A 78 -1.59 -12.02 10.50
N LEU A 79 -0.46 -11.36 10.70
CA LEU A 79 0.18 -11.20 12.01
C LEU A 79 -0.70 -10.37 12.98
N LEU A 80 -1.24 -9.25 12.50
CA LEU A 80 -2.13 -8.42 13.33
C LEU A 80 -3.44 -9.15 13.64
N ASN A 81 -4.00 -9.89 12.67
CA ASN A 81 -5.17 -10.74 12.94
C ASN A 81 -4.85 -11.77 14.03
N GLY A 82 -3.70 -12.47 13.90
CA GLY A 82 -3.24 -13.41 14.89
C GLY A 82 -3.14 -12.81 16.29
N LYS A 83 -2.55 -11.61 16.38
CA LYS A 83 -2.35 -10.91 17.66
C LYS A 83 -3.64 -10.37 18.26
N LEU A 84 -4.48 -9.72 17.45
CA LEU A 84 -5.66 -8.99 17.94
C LEU A 84 -6.88 -9.87 18.16
N LEU A 85 -6.95 -11.00 17.45
CA LEU A 85 -8.06 -11.95 17.53
C LEU A 85 -7.64 -13.31 18.12
N GLU A 86 -6.41 -13.43 18.62
CA GLU A 86 -5.84 -14.67 19.16
C GLU A 86 -5.94 -15.85 18.18
N ASN A 87 -5.75 -15.56 16.87
CA ASN A 87 -5.85 -16.54 15.80
C ASN A 87 -4.45 -17.09 15.45
N GLU A 88 -4.11 -18.22 16.05
CA GLU A 88 -2.78 -18.84 15.87
C GLU A 88 -2.53 -19.26 14.41
N THR A 89 -3.54 -19.74 13.69
CA THR A 89 -3.42 -20.11 12.27
C THR A 89 -3.02 -18.89 11.44
N ALA A 90 -3.67 -17.75 11.65
CA ALA A 90 -3.30 -16.51 10.97
C ALA A 90 -1.88 -16.07 11.36
N ALA A 91 -1.51 -16.13 12.64
CA ALA A 91 -0.15 -15.81 13.08
C ALA A 91 0.90 -16.67 12.37
N ASN A 92 0.65 -17.97 12.22
CA ASN A 92 1.55 -18.89 11.53
C ASN A 92 1.65 -18.59 10.03
N THR A 93 0.54 -18.28 9.36
CA THR A 93 0.55 -17.84 7.96
C THR A 93 1.37 -16.56 7.80
N GLY A 94 1.22 -15.58 8.70
CA GLY A 94 2.03 -14.36 8.70
C GLY A 94 3.52 -14.63 8.85
N ARG A 95 3.91 -15.56 9.73
CA ARG A 95 5.32 -16.00 9.88
C ARG A 95 5.84 -16.69 8.61
N ASN A 96 5.05 -17.56 7.99
CA ASN A 96 5.43 -18.22 6.74
C ASN A 96 5.68 -17.21 5.61
N LEU A 97 4.87 -16.15 5.52
CA LEU A 97 5.08 -15.06 4.58
C LEU A 97 6.38 -14.28 4.85
N LEU A 98 6.72 -14.04 6.13
CA LEU A 98 8.02 -13.44 6.47
C LEU A 98 9.19 -14.37 6.16
N ASP A 99 9.08 -15.66 6.47
CA ASP A 99 10.08 -16.65 6.08
C ASP A 99 10.28 -16.71 4.56
N TYR A 100 9.19 -16.61 3.81
CA TYR A 100 9.28 -16.49 2.35
C TYR A 100 10.05 -15.25 1.95
N LEU A 101 9.66 -14.08 2.43
CA LEU A 101 10.32 -12.82 2.13
C LEU A 101 11.82 -12.85 2.43
N PHE A 102 12.18 -13.19 3.66
CA PHE A 102 13.56 -13.05 4.13
C PHE A 102 14.49 -14.17 3.67
N PHE A 103 13.99 -15.39 3.47
CA PHE A 103 14.86 -16.56 3.26
C PHE A 103 14.61 -17.33 1.96
N ARG A 104 13.39 -17.34 1.41
CA ARG A 104 13.04 -18.20 0.26
C ARG A 104 12.81 -17.47 -1.05
N SER A 105 12.39 -16.20 -1.02
CA SER A 105 11.95 -15.48 -2.22
C SER A 105 13.09 -15.07 -3.16
N GLY A 106 14.28 -14.85 -2.62
CA GLY A 106 15.39 -14.23 -3.36
C GLY A 106 15.13 -12.76 -3.73
N MET A 107 14.05 -12.14 -3.26
CA MET A 107 13.72 -10.75 -3.52
C MET A 107 14.60 -9.77 -2.75
N LYS A 108 15.09 -10.18 -1.58
CA LYS A 108 16.00 -9.36 -0.79
C LYS A 108 17.41 -9.42 -1.35
N ARG A 109 17.98 -8.26 -1.61
CA ARG A 109 19.36 -8.11 -2.10
C ARG A 109 20.29 -7.72 -0.96
N SER A 110 21.07 -8.68 -0.48
CA SER A 110 21.99 -8.51 0.64
C SER A 110 23.37 -7.95 0.25
N GLY A 111 23.61 -7.60 -1.00
CA GLY A 111 24.98 -7.56 -1.48
C GLY A 111 25.46 -6.33 -2.23
N THR A 112 24.66 -5.30 -2.46
CA THR A 112 25.20 -4.08 -3.07
C THR A 112 25.52 -3.05 -1.99
N PHE A 113 26.78 -2.63 -1.90
CA PHE A 113 27.24 -1.58 -0.99
C PHE A 113 26.40 -0.30 -1.08
N LYS A 114 25.84 0.01 -2.26
CA LYS A 114 25.03 1.20 -2.50
C LYS A 114 23.59 1.10 -2.01
N LEU A 115 23.00 -0.11 -2.02
CA LEU A 115 21.61 -0.36 -1.63
C LEU A 115 21.52 -1.59 -0.70
N PRO A 116 22.03 -1.48 0.54
CA PRO A 116 21.98 -2.59 1.48
C PRO A 116 20.54 -2.94 1.83
N HIS A 117 20.23 -4.22 1.79
CA HIS A 117 18.91 -4.77 2.12
C HIS A 117 17.75 -4.29 1.24
N ALA A 118 18.02 -3.76 0.04
CA ALA A 118 16.97 -3.38 -0.90
C ALA A 118 16.16 -4.58 -1.38
N TRP A 119 14.91 -4.32 -1.72
CA TRP A 119 13.95 -5.30 -2.19
C TRP A 119 13.69 -5.14 -3.68
N ARG A 120 13.58 -6.25 -4.39
CA ARG A 120 13.19 -6.32 -5.80
C ARG A 120 12.02 -7.28 -5.97
N TRP A 121 11.31 -7.14 -7.06
CA TRP A 121 10.34 -8.15 -7.47
C TRP A 121 11.04 -9.48 -7.76
N SER A 122 10.29 -10.57 -7.70
CA SER A 122 10.83 -11.89 -8.03
C SER A 122 11.27 -11.92 -9.51
N HIS A 123 12.51 -12.32 -9.75
CA HIS A 123 13.07 -12.43 -11.09
C HIS A 123 12.41 -13.52 -11.96
N ILE A 124 11.66 -14.45 -11.35
CA ILE A 124 10.97 -15.53 -12.09
C ILE A 124 9.86 -14.96 -12.97
N THR A 125 9.32 -13.80 -12.65
CA THR A 125 8.07 -13.32 -13.23
C THR A 125 8.17 -12.04 -14.03
N CYS A 126 9.15 -11.18 -13.78
CA CYS A 126 9.21 -9.85 -14.40
C CYS A 126 10.63 -9.33 -14.63
N GLY A 127 11.61 -10.20 -14.79
CA GLY A 127 12.99 -9.77 -15.03
C GLY A 127 13.60 -9.02 -13.85
N ASP A 128 14.50 -8.10 -14.14
CA ASP A 128 15.15 -7.25 -13.13
C ASP A 128 14.23 -6.11 -12.66
N GLY A 129 13.14 -6.44 -12.03
CA GLY A 129 12.31 -5.43 -11.36
C GLY A 129 13.20 -4.52 -10.50
N GLY A 130 13.32 -3.25 -10.88
CA GLY A 130 14.25 -2.32 -10.26
C GLY A 130 13.91 -2.02 -8.79
N HIS A 131 14.63 -1.08 -8.19
CA HIS A 131 14.35 -0.62 -6.83
C HIS A 131 13.41 0.58 -6.91
N TRP A 132 12.11 0.33 -6.79
CA TRP A 132 11.10 1.38 -6.80
C TRP A 132 11.06 2.12 -5.47
N PHE A 133 10.87 3.43 -5.51
CA PHE A 133 10.77 4.25 -4.31
C PHE A 133 9.61 3.84 -3.42
N ASP A 134 8.43 3.61 -3.99
CA ASP A 134 7.22 3.20 -3.28
C ASP A 134 7.34 1.80 -2.68
N ASP A 135 7.72 0.79 -3.48
CA ASP A 135 7.86 -0.60 -3.04
C ASP A 135 8.84 -0.72 -1.87
N ASN A 136 10.03 -0.12 -1.99
CA ASN A 136 11.03 -0.18 -0.94
C ASN A 136 10.66 0.66 0.29
N SER A 137 9.95 1.77 0.10
CA SER A 137 9.43 2.56 1.22
C SER A 137 8.38 1.76 2.00
N TRP A 138 7.46 1.07 1.32
CA TRP A 138 6.53 0.15 1.99
C TRP A 138 7.25 -0.95 2.73
N CYS A 139 8.32 -1.54 2.16
CA CYS A 139 9.13 -2.53 2.88
C CYS A 139 9.71 -1.96 4.17
N ILE A 140 10.32 -0.76 4.14
CA ILE A 140 10.84 -0.09 5.35
C ILE A 140 9.73 0.18 6.37
N ILE A 141 8.58 0.71 5.96
CA ILE A 141 7.44 0.99 6.83
C ILE A 141 7.00 -0.30 7.55
N LEU A 142 6.88 -1.40 6.80
CA LEU A 142 6.39 -2.67 7.31
C LEU A 142 7.45 -3.42 8.13
N GLU A 143 8.74 -3.28 7.82
CA GLU A 143 9.84 -3.72 8.69
C GLU A 143 9.83 -2.97 10.04
N CYS A 144 9.55 -1.64 10.03
CA CYS A 144 9.36 -0.87 11.25
C CYS A 144 8.10 -1.33 12.03
N ALA A 145 7.02 -1.68 11.32
CA ALA A 145 5.82 -2.22 11.96
C ALA A 145 6.08 -3.58 12.63
N ILE A 146 6.85 -4.46 11.98
CA ILE A 146 7.29 -5.73 12.59
C ILE A 146 8.08 -5.46 13.86
N ARG A 147 9.07 -4.57 13.79
CA ARG A 147 9.88 -4.19 14.94
C ARG A 147 9.06 -3.64 16.11
N ALA A 148 8.13 -2.74 15.84
CA ALA A 148 7.34 -2.08 16.88
C ALA A 148 6.25 -2.99 17.47
N SER A 149 5.62 -3.83 16.63
CA SER A 149 4.46 -4.63 17.01
C SER A 149 4.78 -6.08 17.36
N PHE A 150 5.92 -6.62 16.88
CA PHE A 150 6.32 -8.02 17.01
C PHE A 150 7.82 -8.15 17.31
N PRO A 151 8.28 -7.73 18.51
CA PRO A 151 9.71 -7.71 18.86
C PRO A 151 10.43 -9.07 18.70
N GLU A 152 9.72 -10.17 18.94
CA GLU A 152 10.23 -11.53 18.76
C GLU A 152 10.53 -11.85 17.29
N LEU A 153 9.70 -11.34 16.36
CA LEU A 153 9.94 -11.51 14.93
C LEU A 153 11.02 -10.54 14.43
N ASP A 154 11.11 -9.33 14.99
CA ASP A 154 12.21 -8.41 14.70
C ASP A 154 13.56 -9.05 15.09
N ALA A 155 13.64 -9.70 16.26
CA ALA A 155 14.83 -10.42 16.69
C ALA A 155 15.19 -11.57 15.74
N GLN A 156 14.21 -12.26 15.16
CA GLN A 156 14.40 -13.37 14.23
C GLN A 156 14.84 -12.90 12.83
N TYR A 157 14.19 -11.88 12.28
CA TYR A 157 14.38 -11.43 10.88
C TYR A 157 15.32 -10.23 10.76
N HIS A 158 15.64 -9.57 11.86
CA HIS A 158 16.39 -8.31 11.90
C HIS A 158 15.74 -7.20 11.05
N ALA A 159 14.40 -7.19 11.03
CA ALA A 159 13.62 -6.30 10.18
C ALA A 159 13.97 -4.81 10.43
N GLY A 160 14.05 -4.40 11.68
CA GLY A 160 14.43 -3.03 12.02
C GLY A 160 15.86 -2.65 11.61
N ILE A 161 16.80 -3.61 11.59
CA ILE A 161 18.16 -3.37 11.08
C ILE A 161 18.13 -3.19 9.56
N CYS A 162 17.31 -3.98 8.86
CA CYS A 162 17.14 -3.84 7.41
C CYS A 162 16.54 -2.49 7.04
N ALA A 163 15.47 -2.06 7.74
CA ALA A 163 14.86 -0.75 7.58
C ALA A 163 15.86 0.39 7.80
N ASP A 164 16.64 0.33 8.89
CA ASP A 164 17.67 1.32 9.20
C ASP A 164 18.73 1.41 8.08
N ALA A 165 19.22 0.27 7.60
CA ALA A 165 20.25 0.21 6.57
C ALA A 165 19.76 0.73 5.21
N LEU A 166 18.53 0.40 4.81
CA LEU A 166 17.95 0.85 3.53
C LEU A 166 17.50 2.31 3.57
N SER A 167 17.09 2.83 4.72
CA SER A 167 16.70 4.24 4.85
C SER A 167 17.87 5.21 4.64
N ALA A 168 19.09 4.79 4.93
CA ALA A 168 20.30 5.62 4.76
C ALA A 168 20.55 6.03 3.29
N PRO A 169 20.52 5.13 2.29
CA PRO A 169 20.58 5.53 0.87
C PRO A 169 19.26 6.10 0.33
N LEU A 170 18.09 5.79 0.92
CA LEU A 170 16.80 6.33 0.49
C LEU A 170 16.72 7.85 0.70
N CYS A 171 17.18 8.34 1.84
CA CYS A 171 17.11 9.76 2.19
C CYS A 171 17.82 10.67 1.16
N PRO A 172 19.13 10.49 0.85
CA PRO A 172 19.79 11.29 -0.18
C PRO A 172 19.25 11.02 -1.60
N ALA A 173 18.71 9.83 -1.87
CA ALA A 173 18.10 9.53 -3.16
C ALA A 173 16.83 10.37 -3.38
N LEU A 174 15.96 10.49 -2.37
CA LEU A 174 14.79 11.35 -2.42
C LEU A 174 15.19 12.80 -2.75
N GLU A 175 16.20 13.34 -2.08
CA GLU A 175 16.66 14.71 -2.30
C GLU A 175 17.19 14.94 -3.70
N ARG A 176 18.16 14.13 -4.16
CA ARG A 176 18.76 14.32 -5.48
C ARG A 176 17.79 14.05 -6.63
N THR A 177 16.79 13.17 -6.44
CA THR A 177 15.76 12.94 -7.46
C THR A 177 14.78 14.11 -7.51
N LEU A 178 14.42 14.69 -6.36
CA LEU A 178 13.60 15.89 -6.29
C LEU A 178 14.27 17.08 -7.01
N GLU A 179 15.59 17.19 -6.92
CA GLU A 179 16.39 18.25 -7.57
C GLU A 179 16.81 17.95 -9.01
N ALA A 180 16.56 16.74 -9.50
CA ALA A 180 16.97 16.34 -10.82
C ALA A 180 16.30 17.19 -11.91
N ALA A 181 17.03 17.46 -12.98
CA ALA A 181 16.44 18.11 -14.14
C ALA A 181 15.42 17.18 -14.81
N PRO A 182 14.25 17.71 -15.23
CA PRO A 182 13.25 16.90 -15.91
C PRO A 182 13.76 16.41 -17.28
N ASN A 183 13.33 15.24 -17.69
CA ASN A 183 13.52 14.74 -19.05
C ASN A 183 12.58 15.46 -20.03
N GLU A 184 12.61 15.06 -21.32
CA GLU A 184 11.75 15.64 -22.38
C GLU A 184 10.24 15.51 -22.11
N LYS A 185 9.84 14.56 -21.24
CA LYS A 185 8.44 14.35 -20.82
C LYS A 185 8.08 15.07 -19.52
N GLY A 186 9.01 15.80 -18.92
CA GLY A 186 8.83 16.44 -17.62
C GLY A 186 9.06 15.53 -16.41
N GLU A 187 9.39 14.26 -16.63
CA GLU A 187 9.64 13.28 -15.56
C GLU A 187 11.05 13.44 -14.99
N ARG A 188 11.25 13.20 -13.72
CA ARG A 188 12.55 13.30 -13.03
C ARG A 188 12.88 11.97 -12.36
N PHE A 189 14.04 11.45 -12.71
CA PHE A 189 14.54 10.17 -12.23
C PHE A 189 15.83 10.33 -11.44
N ASP A 190 16.12 9.35 -10.58
CA ASP A 190 17.37 9.29 -9.83
C ASP A 190 18.57 9.39 -10.77
N PRO A 191 19.41 10.44 -10.67
CA PRO A 191 20.59 10.61 -11.53
C PRO A 191 21.58 9.46 -11.44
N GLU A 192 21.63 8.76 -10.29
CA GLU A 192 22.47 7.57 -10.12
C GLU A 192 21.84 6.30 -10.71
N LYS A 193 20.60 6.36 -11.19
CA LYS A 193 19.85 5.22 -11.77
C LYS A 193 19.76 4.01 -10.84
N LEU A 194 19.78 4.24 -9.52
CA LEU A 194 19.63 3.19 -8.52
C LEU A 194 18.18 2.99 -8.13
N TRP A 195 17.40 4.08 -8.17
CA TRP A 195 16.00 4.09 -7.79
C TRP A 195 15.09 4.40 -8.97
N LEU A 196 13.91 3.81 -8.98
CA LEU A 196 12.89 4.02 -10.00
C LEU A 196 11.69 4.77 -9.40
N GLY A 197 11.03 5.54 -10.24
CA GLY A 197 9.88 6.37 -9.90
C GLY A 197 10.22 7.86 -9.91
N ASP A 198 9.22 8.67 -10.28
CA ASP A 198 9.32 10.14 -10.27
C ASP A 198 8.81 10.67 -8.93
N VAL A 199 9.71 11.03 -8.01
CA VAL A 199 9.37 11.49 -6.66
C VAL A 199 8.53 12.78 -6.63
N HIS A 200 8.35 13.46 -7.78
CA HIS A 200 7.41 14.58 -7.91
C HIS A 200 5.95 14.12 -7.83
N LEU A 201 5.69 12.85 -8.06
CA LEU A 201 4.39 12.26 -7.80
C LEU A 201 4.37 11.68 -6.38
N PRO A 202 3.43 12.09 -5.53
CA PRO A 202 3.38 11.72 -4.11
C PRO A 202 3.44 10.23 -3.81
N HIS A 203 2.92 9.36 -4.68
CA HIS A 203 3.03 7.91 -4.45
C HIS A 203 4.48 7.41 -4.47
N TRP A 204 5.40 8.08 -5.19
CA TRP A 204 6.84 7.77 -5.14
C TRP A 204 7.62 8.63 -4.16
N GLY A 205 7.17 9.84 -3.84
CA GLY A 205 7.93 10.76 -2.99
C GLY A 205 7.43 10.86 -1.55
N ALA A 206 6.12 10.76 -1.30
CA ALA A 206 5.58 10.85 0.06
C ALA A 206 5.74 9.54 0.86
N LEU A 207 5.79 8.38 0.20
CA LEU A 207 6.09 7.12 0.88
C LEU A 207 7.53 7.06 1.45
N PRO A 208 8.59 7.51 0.75
CA PRO A 208 9.89 7.75 1.38
C PRO A 208 9.82 8.62 2.63
N VAL A 209 9.04 9.72 2.62
CA VAL A 209 8.85 10.56 3.82
C VAL A 209 8.25 9.75 4.97
N PHE A 210 7.24 8.94 4.72
CA PHE A 210 6.66 8.05 5.73
C PHE A 210 7.70 7.03 6.24
N ALA A 211 8.43 6.36 5.36
CA ALA A 211 9.47 5.40 5.71
C ALA A 211 10.57 6.01 6.60
N LEU A 212 11.09 7.18 6.21
CA LEU A 212 12.09 7.92 6.98
C LEU A 212 11.55 8.37 8.36
N SER A 213 10.27 8.72 8.44
CA SER A 213 9.59 9.06 9.69
C SER A 213 9.47 7.85 10.64
N CYS A 214 9.17 6.66 10.12
CA CYS A 214 9.16 5.41 10.89
C CYS A 214 10.55 5.10 11.48
N VAL A 215 11.59 5.23 10.67
CA VAL A 215 12.97 5.00 11.12
C VAL A 215 13.38 6.04 12.14
N HIS A 216 13.04 7.33 11.94
CA HIS A 216 13.32 8.38 12.96
C HIS A 216 12.66 8.05 14.29
N ALA A 217 11.38 7.71 14.32
CA ALA A 217 10.64 7.40 15.54
C ALA A 217 11.30 6.27 16.35
N SER A 218 11.94 5.32 15.68
CA SER A 218 12.58 4.16 16.32
C SER A 218 14.08 4.32 16.62
N ARG A 219 14.79 5.19 15.88
CA ARG A 219 16.28 5.33 15.93
C ARG A 219 16.76 6.73 16.20
N ASN A 220 15.87 7.70 16.37
CA ASN A 220 16.20 9.11 16.57
C ASN A 220 17.16 9.64 15.47
N ARG A 221 16.66 9.71 14.23
CA ARG A 221 17.40 10.20 13.05
C ARG A 221 16.94 11.61 12.66
N PRO A 222 17.33 12.65 13.43
CA PRO A 222 16.94 14.03 13.13
C PRO A 222 17.57 14.55 11.83
N ASP A 223 18.62 13.92 11.34
CA ASP A 223 19.30 14.19 10.09
C ASP A 223 18.41 13.96 8.84
N TYR A 224 17.30 13.25 8.95
CA TYR A 224 16.33 13.10 7.87
C TYR A 224 15.41 14.31 7.68
N LEU A 225 15.20 15.12 8.74
CA LEU A 225 14.25 16.21 8.72
C LEU A 225 14.51 17.28 7.64
N PRO A 226 15.75 17.69 7.33
CA PRO A 226 16.01 18.66 6.26
C PRO A 226 15.48 18.20 4.90
N VAL A 227 15.72 16.93 4.52
CA VAL A 227 15.25 16.35 3.25
C VAL A 227 13.72 16.22 3.25
N ILE A 228 13.15 15.76 4.36
CA ILE A 228 11.69 15.68 4.55
C ILE A 228 11.05 17.06 4.37
N ARG A 229 11.57 18.11 5.03
CA ARG A 229 11.06 19.48 4.88
C ARG A 229 11.14 19.99 3.45
N LYS A 230 12.22 19.68 2.73
CA LYS A 230 12.38 20.06 1.33
C LYS A 230 11.29 19.43 0.47
N TYR A 231 11.01 18.14 0.67
CA TYR A 231 9.95 17.46 -0.03
C TYR A 231 8.55 17.98 0.37
N LEU A 232 8.31 18.24 1.65
CA LEU A 232 7.06 18.82 2.13
C LEU A 232 6.82 20.25 1.61
N ALA A 233 7.89 21.06 1.45
CA ALA A 233 7.78 22.37 0.82
C ALA A 233 7.35 22.27 -0.64
N TYR A 234 7.92 21.32 -1.39
CA TYR A 234 7.49 20.99 -2.74
C TYR A 234 6.00 20.58 -2.77
N LEU A 235 5.57 19.65 -1.91
CA LEU A 235 4.18 19.24 -1.83
C LEU A 235 3.24 20.40 -1.53
N LYS A 236 3.61 21.30 -0.63
CA LYS A 236 2.78 22.46 -0.28
C LYS A 236 2.47 23.35 -1.49
N GLU A 237 3.43 23.51 -2.39
CA GLU A 237 3.28 24.34 -3.60
C GLU A 237 2.48 23.62 -4.69
N GLU A 238 2.73 22.33 -4.91
CA GLU A 238 2.19 21.57 -6.04
C GLU A 238 0.87 20.84 -5.72
N LEU A 239 0.49 20.75 -4.45
CA LEU A 239 -0.66 19.95 -3.99
C LEU A 239 -1.97 20.23 -4.78
N PRO A 240 -2.33 21.46 -5.13
CA PRO A 240 -3.57 21.73 -5.87
C PRO A 240 -3.62 21.12 -7.27
N GLY A 241 -2.47 20.76 -7.84
CA GLY A 241 -2.37 20.19 -9.19
C GLY A 241 -2.47 18.66 -9.25
N PHE A 242 -2.50 17.97 -8.11
CA PHE A 242 -2.49 16.51 -8.07
C PHE A 242 -3.89 15.88 -8.22
N SER A 243 -3.89 14.60 -8.56
CA SER A 243 -5.09 13.76 -8.54
C SER A 243 -5.44 13.30 -7.12
N THR A 244 -6.63 12.74 -6.97
CA THR A 244 -7.15 12.30 -5.67
C THR A 244 -6.28 11.23 -4.99
N SER A 245 -5.71 10.28 -5.76
CA SER A 245 -4.81 9.27 -5.24
C SER A 245 -3.56 9.89 -4.62
N GLU A 246 -3.00 10.90 -5.27
CA GLU A 246 -1.79 11.59 -4.79
C GLU A 246 -2.05 12.35 -3.48
N TYR A 247 -3.26 12.89 -3.27
CA TYR A 247 -3.62 13.49 -1.99
C TYR A 247 -3.56 12.49 -0.84
N ALA A 248 -3.94 11.24 -1.07
CA ALA A 248 -3.86 10.19 -0.03
C ALA A 248 -2.41 9.89 0.36
N TYR A 249 -1.52 9.76 -0.61
CA TYR A 249 -0.10 9.55 -0.33
C TYR A 249 0.56 10.75 0.33
N ALA A 250 0.28 11.98 -0.13
CA ALA A 250 0.75 13.20 0.51
C ALA A 250 0.28 13.29 1.97
N LEU A 251 -0.99 12.92 2.24
CA LEU A 251 -1.55 12.87 3.59
C LEU A 251 -0.84 11.84 4.47
N MET A 252 -0.55 10.64 3.97
CA MET A 252 0.19 9.62 4.72
C MET A 252 1.59 10.09 5.11
N GLY A 253 2.37 10.56 4.13
CA GLY A 253 3.74 11.03 4.36
C GLY A 253 3.81 12.21 5.32
N ALA A 254 2.98 13.23 5.09
CA ALA A 254 2.95 14.43 5.93
C ALA A 254 2.46 14.14 7.36
N THR A 255 1.43 13.29 7.53
CA THR A 255 0.94 12.88 8.87
C THR A 255 1.99 12.09 9.64
N ALA A 256 2.72 11.20 8.97
CA ALA A 256 3.81 10.47 9.60
C ALA A 256 4.96 11.40 10.03
N ALA A 257 5.32 12.35 9.19
CA ALA A 257 6.36 13.34 9.51
C ALA A 257 5.93 14.28 10.65
N GLU A 258 4.68 14.74 10.66
CA GLU A 258 4.12 15.52 11.76
C GLU A 258 4.21 14.75 13.09
N ALA A 259 3.74 13.51 13.11
CA ALA A 259 3.72 12.69 14.31
C ALA A 259 5.13 12.36 14.81
N ALA A 260 6.08 12.07 13.90
CA ALA A 260 7.43 11.67 14.28
C ALA A 260 8.33 12.84 14.69
N PHE A 261 8.21 14.00 14.04
CA PHE A 261 9.12 15.14 14.25
C PHE A 261 8.46 16.34 14.93
N GLY A 262 7.13 16.38 15.08
CA GLY A 262 6.41 17.56 15.56
C GLY A 262 6.55 18.78 14.63
N ASP A 263 6.76 18.54 13.33
CA ASP A 263 7.10 19.57 12.36
C ASP A 263 5.88 20.37 11.90
N ALA A 264 5.94 21.69 11.96
CA ALA A 264 4.83 22.58 11.62
C ALA A 264 4.49 22.57 10.11
N LEU A 265 5.49 22.43 9.24
CA LEU A 265 5.26 22.30 7.78
C LEU A 265 4.56 20.97 7.46
N ALA A 266 4.95 19.88 8.12
CA ALA A 266 4.30 18.59 7.98
C ALA A 266 2.82 18.65 8.41
N ALA A 267 2.53 19.30 9.55
CA ALA A 267 1.16 19.54 10.02
C ALA A 267 0.33 20.36 9.01
N GLU A 268 0.93 21.38 8.40
CA GLU A 268 0.27 22.19 7.38
C GLU A 268 -0.05 21.39 6.12
N VAL A 269 0.92 20.63 5.58
CA VAL A 269 0.74 19.80 4.38
C VAL A 269 -0.28 18.68 4.66
N ALA A 270 -0.24 18.03 5.82
CA ALA A 270 -1.23 17.03 6.21
C ALA A 270 -2.65 17.62 6.24
N ARG A 271 -2.82 18.80 6.82
CA ARG A 271 -4.10 19.51 6.84
C ARG A 271 -4.59 19.82 5.42
N MET A 272 -3.74 20.38 4.56
CA MET A 272 -4.08 20.72 3.18
C MET A 272 -4.48 19.47 2.38
N SER A 273 -3.71 18.39 2.46
CA SER A 273 -4.00 17.11 1.77
C SER A 273 -5.35 16.54 2.23
N CYS A 274 -5.63 16.58 3.54
CA CYS A 274 -6.91 16.14 4.08
C CYS A 274 -8.07 17.01 3.60
N GLU A 275 -7.89 18.32 3.49
CA GLU A 275 -8.89 19.24 2.97
C GLU A 275 -9.17 18.98 1.48
N CYS A 276 -8.14 18.70 0.67
CA CYS A 276 -8.30 18.29 -0.74
C CYS A 276 -9.10 16.99 -0.86
N LEU A 277 -8.78 15.95 -0.08
CA LEU A 277 -9.54 14.69 -0.06
C LEU A 277 -11.00 14.92 0.34
N CYS A 278 -11.25 15.72 1.38
CA CYS A 278 -12.60 16.02 1.83
C CYS A 278 -13.39 16.84 0.80
N ALA A 279 -12.74 17.71 0.03
CA ALA A 279 -13.36 18.50 -1.00
C ALA A 279 -13.67 17.69 -2.26
N ALA A 280 -12.81 16.72 -2.60
CA ALA A 280 -12.99 15.86 -3.76
C ALA A 280 -14.06 14.76 -3.52
N ALA A 281 -14.29 14.38 -2.25
CA ALA A 281 -15.19 13.29 -1.92
C ALA A 281 -16.66 13.63 -2.22
N ASP A 282 -17.38 12.63 -2.71
CA ASP A 282 -18.83 12.67 -2.77
C ASP A 282 -19.44 12.80 -1.37
N PRO A 283 -20.29 13.79 -1.12
CA PRO A 283 -20.83 14.07 0.21
C PRO A 283 -21.73 12.95 0.76
N ASP A 284 -22.33 12.14 -0.10
CA ASP A 284 -23.29 11.09 0.30
C ASP A 284 -22.58 9.75 0.47
N SER A 285 -21.85 9.29 -0.52
CA SER A 285 -21.18 7.99 -0.51
C SER A 285 -19.80 7.99 0.13
N GLY A 286 -19.09 9.13 0.12
CA GLY A 286 -17.70 9.25 0.52
C GLY A 286 -16.71 8.72 -0.53
N THR A 287 -17.17 8.42 -1.75
CA THR A 287 -16.30 7.99 -2.85
C THR A 287 -15.44 9.13 -3.36
N LEU A 288 -14.30 8.76 -3.93
CA LEU A 288 -13.33 9.68 -4.48
C LEU A 288 -13.23 9.48 -6.01
N PRO A 289 -13.04 10.53 -6.80
CA PRO A 289 -12.73 10.37 -8.22
C PRO A 289 -11.43 9.62 -8.40
N SER A 290 -11.40 8.65 -9.32
CA SER A 290 -10.17 8.03 -9.79
C SER A 290 -9.61 8.83 -10.97
N GLY A 291 -8.34 9.11 -10.96
CA GLY A 291 -7.66 9.82 -12.04
C GLY A 291 -6.35 9.16 -12.47
N HIS A 292 -6.13 7.93 -12.04
CA HIS A 292 -4.87 7.22 -12.26
C HIS A 292 -5.02 6.22 -13.42
N TYR A 293 -3.99 6.11 -14.25
CA TYR A 293 -3.87 5.17 -15.36
C TYR A 293 -5.10 5.08 -16.27
N GLU A 294 -5.66 6.22 -16.67
CA GLU A 294 -6.85 6.26 -17.54
C GLU A 294 -8.05 5.48 -17.00
N ALA A 295 -8.08 5.18 -15.69
CA ALA A 295 -9.24 4.57 -15.07
C ALA A 295 -10.50 5.40 -15.33
N PRO A 296 -11.67 4.78 -15.53
CA PRO A 296 -12.91 5.52 -15.66
C PRO A 296 -13.11 6.44 -14.48
N VAL A 297 -13.15 7.74 -14.73
CA VAL A 297 -13.26 8.76 -13.69
C VAL A 297 -14.73 9.05 -13.41
N GLY A 298 -15.08 9.13 -12.15
CA GLY A 298 -16.44 9.50 -11.74
C GLY A 298 -16.72 9.07 -10.31
N LYS A 299 -17.69 9.75 -9.69
CA LYS A 299 -18.09 9.50 -8.32
C LYS A 299 -18.90 8.21 -8.17
N GLU A 300 -19.46 7.71 -9.25
CA GLU A 300 -20.18 6.43 -9.32
C GLU A 300 -19.24 5.22 -9.33
N ARG A 301 -17.96 5.41 -9.63
CA ARG A 301 -16.98 4.33 -9.72
C ARG A 301 -15.98 4.42 -8.59
N VAL A 302 -15.83 3.32 -7.89
CA VAL A 302 -14.94 3.18 -6.73
C VAL A 302 -13.68 2.47 -7.20
N ASP A 303 -12.60 3.22 -7.32
CA ASP A 303 -11.27 2.67 -7.60
C ASP A 303 -10.63 2.15 -6.32
N LEU A 304 -10.33 0.86 -6.29
CA LEU A 304 -9.76 0.15 -5.14
C LEU A 304 -8.30 -0.26 -5.36
N ILE A 305 -7.72 0.09 -6.52
CA ILE A 305 -6.31 -0.15 -6.81
C ILE A 305 -5.47 1.04 -6.38
N TYR A 306 -5.93 2.27 -6.69
CA TYR A 306 -5.12 3.47 -6.51
C TYR A 306 -5.71 4.52 -5.58
N THR A 307 -7.01 4.48 -5.28
CA THR A 307 -7.67 5.60 -4.59
C THR A 307 -8.20 5.24 -3.21
N MET A 308 -9.24 4.44 -3.11
CA MET A 308 -9.95 4.20 -1.85
C MET A 308 -9.14 3.37 -0.85
N ASN A 309 -8.35 2.42 -1.31
CA ASN A 309 -7.45 1.59 -0.51
C ASN A 309 -6.41 2.43 0.27
N TRP A 310 -5.89 3.48 -0.35
CA TRP A 310 -4.89 4.37 0.27
C TRP A 310 -5.54 5.49 1.08
N SER A 311 -6.68 6.03 0.60
CA SER A 311 -7.42 7.08 1.29
C SER A 311 -7.85 6.66 2.70
N VAL A 312 -8.36 5.43 2.87
CA VAL A 312 -8.79 4.96 4.21
C VAL A 312 -7.62 4.86 5.18
N LEU A 313 -6.45 4.40 4.75
CA LEU A 313 -5.25 4.33 5.58
C LEU A 313 -4.75 5.74 5.95
N ALA A 314 -4.70 6.64 4.97
CA ALA A 314 -4.26 8.02 5.17
C ALA A 314 -5.17 8.78 6.16
N LEU A 315 -6.49 8.71 5.94
CA LEU A 315 -7.49 9.33 6.81
C LEU A 315 -7.46 8.72 8.21
N GLN A 316 -7.21 7.42 8.34
CA GLN A 316 -7.11 6.75 9.63
C GLN A 316 -5.91 7.27 10.44
N MET A 317 -4.73 7.41 9.80
CA MET A 317 -3.55 8.02 10.42
C MET A 317 -3.83 9.48 10.85
N TYR A 318 -4.39 10.27 9.94
CA TYR A 318 -4.71 11.67 10.21
C TYR A 318 -5.75 11.83 11.34
N CYS A 319 -6.83 11.06 11.32
CA CYS A 319 -7.85 11.10 12.38
C CYS A 319 -7.33 10.60 13.74
N ARG A 320 -6.34 9.71 13.72
CA ARG A 320 -5.67 9.24 14.93
C ARG A 320 -4.88 10.37 15.59
N LEU A 321 -4.14 11.15 14.82
CA LEU A 321 -3.37 12.30 15.29
C LEU A 321 -4.28 13.50 15.60
N HIS A 322 -5.32 13.71 14.79
CA HIS A 322 -6.24 14.84 14.89
C HIS A 322 -7.68 14.42 15.21
N PRO A 323 -7.97 13.93 16.43
CA PRO A 323 -9.27 13.34 16.78
C PRO A 323 -10.47 14.32 16.72
N ARG A 324 -10.22 15.63 16.65
CA ARG A 324 -11.28 16.67 16.59
C ARG A 324 -11.68 17.05 15.15
N ARG A 325 -11.07 16.50 14.11
CA ARG A 325 -11.37 16.80 12.70
C ARG A 325 -12.61 16.03 12.22
N ILE A 326 -13.79 16.61 12.46
CA ILE A 326 -15.10 15.98 12.23
C ILE A 326 -15.31 15.57 10.78
N LYS A 327 -14.94 16.43 9.81
CA LYS A 327 -15.09 16.14 8.37
C LYS A 327 -14.29 14.92 7.94
N ALA A 328 -13.00 14.85 8.34
CA ALA A 328 -12.13 13.71 8.04
C ALA A 328 -12.66 12.41 8.65
N LYS A 329 -13.12 12.44 9.91
CA LYS A 329 -13.74 11.28 10.57
C LYS A 329 -15.03 10.83 9.87
N SER A 330 -15.85 11.76 9.43
CA SER A 330 -17.08 11.44 8.69
C SER A 330 -16.74 10.77 7.37
N LEU A 331 -15.75 11.30 6.63
CA LEU A 331 -15.29 10.71 5.37
C LEU A 331 -14.73 9.31 5.60
N LEU A 332 -13.80 9.14 6.55
CA LEU A 332 -13.24 7.83 6.91
C LEU A 332 -14.33 6.80 7.21
N ARG A 333 -15.33 7.17 8.02
CA ARG A 333 -16.44 6.27 8.37
C ARG A 333 -17.23 5.85 7.13
N LYS A 334 -17.58 6.80 6.25
CA LYS A 334 -18.31 6.51 5.00
C LYS A 334 -17.52 5.56 4.11
N GLN A 335 -16.23 5.81 3.94
CA GLN A 335 -15.36 4.96 3.14
C GLN A 335 -15.25 3.54 3.71
N LEU A 336 -15.04 3.39 5.02
CA LEU A 336 -15.01 2.07 5.67
C LEU A 336 -16.35 1.32 5.56
N ASP A 337 -17.47 2.03 5.77
CA ASP A 337 -18.80 1.45 5.65
C ASP A 337 -19.09 0.98 4.20
N LEU A 338 -18.68 1.79 3.21
CA LEU A 338 -18.77 1.44 1.79
C LEU A 338 -17.93 0.21 1.48
N LEU A 339 -16.64 0.21 1.83
CA LEU A 339 -15.74 -0.92 1.57
C LEU A 339 -16.26 -2.23 2.15
N ILE A 340 -16.79 -2.20 3.39
CA ILE A 340 -17.41 -3.39 4.00
C ILE A 340 -18.69 -3.80 3.24
N SER A 341 -19.45 -2.84 2.72
CA SER A 341 -20.72 -3.14 2.03
C SER A 341 -20.54 -3.77 0.65
N ILE A 342 -19.45 -3.38 -0.06
CA ILE A 342 -19.16 -3.87 -1.41
C ILE A 342 -18.23 -5.08 -1.45
N GLN A 343 -17.77 -5.59 -0.30
CA GLN A 343 -16.96 -6.81 -0.28
C GLN A 343 -17.66 -7.95 -1.02
N ASP A 344 -16.93 -8.68 -1.87
CA ASP A 344 -17.50 -9.76 -2.67
C ASP A 344 -18.03 -10.89 -1.75
N THR A 345 -19.32 -11.15 -1.82
CA THR A 345 -20.00 -12.20 -1.07
C THR A 345 -20.55 -13.31 -1.95
N SER A 346 -20.04 -13.41 -3.19
CA SER A 346 -20.42 -14.48 -4.13
C SER A 346 -20.10 -15.86 -3.56
N GLN A 347 -20.74 -16.89 -4.10
CA GLN A 347 -20.50 -18.29 -3.66
C GLN A 347 -19.17 -18.86 -4.18
N SER A 348 -18.47 -18.14 -5.06
CA SER A 348 -17.19 -18.58 -5.61
C SER A 348 -16.09 -18.47 -4.56
N LEU A 349 -15.39 -19.55 -4.27
CA LEU A 349 -14.20 -19.52 -3.41
C LEU A 349 -13.08 -18.64 -3.97
N ARG A 350 -13.09 -18.32 -5.26
CA ARG A 350 -12.12 -17.45 -5.91
C ARG A 350 -12.33 -15.98 -5.57
N PHE A 351 -13.56 -15.60 -5.29
CA PHE A 351 -13.94 -14.19 -5.13
C PHE A 351 -14.52 -13.87 -3.75
N PHE A 352 -15.10 -14.87 -3.07
CA PHE A 352 -15.68 -14.63 -1.75
C PHE A 352 -14.68 -14.00 -0.78
N GLY A 353 -15.01 -12.82 -0.28
CA GLY A 353 -14.22 -12.09 0.71
C GLY A 353 -13.21 -11.12 0.13
N CYS A 354 -13.05 -11.02 -1.20
CA CYS A 354 -12.15 -10.05 -1.81
C CYS A 354 -12.82 -8.71 -2.10
N TRP A 355 -11.97 -7.76 -2.46
CA TRP A 355 -12.30 -6.56 -3.20
C TRP A 355 -11.61 -6.64 -4.56
N ARG A 356 -12.38 -6.40 -5.63
CA ARG A 356 -11.84 -6.30 -6.98
C ARG A 356 -11.40 -4.86 -7.25
N GLY A 357 -10.70 -4.61 -8.36
CA GLY A 357 -10.10 -3.30 -8.64
C GLY A 357 -11.08 -2.16 -8.84
N MET A 358 -12.30 -2.41 -9.30
CA MET A 358 -13.28 -1.36 -9.57
C MET A 358 -14.71 -1.82 -9.26
N TYR A 359 -15.47 -0.95 -8.56
CA TYR A 359 -16.88 -1.17 -8.27
C TYR A 359 -17.73 -0.01 -8.83
N ASP A 360 -18.86 -0.32 -9.43
CA ASP A 360 -19.79 0.65 -9.98
C ASP A 360 -20.99 0.80 -9.03
N LEU A 361 -21.15 2.00 -8.46
CA LEU A 361 -22.23 2.30 -7.51
C LEU A 361 -23.60 2.38 -8.21
N ALA A 362 -23.65 2.77 -9.49
CA ALA A 362 -24.92 2.93 -10.21
C ALA A 362 -25.55 1.56 -10.52
N SER A 363 -24.73 0.60 -10.93
CA SER A 363 -25.18 -0.78 -11.19
C SER A 363 -25.12 -1.70 -9.98
N HIS A 364 -24.57 -1.25 -8.84
CA HIS A 364 -24.31 -2.05 -7.65
C HIS A 364 -23.54 -3.35 -7.94
N SER A 365 -22.54 -3.28 -8.81
CA SER A 365 -21.78 -4.44 -9.26
C SER A 365 -20.30 -4.14 -9.45
N TRP A 366 -19.48 -5.19 -9.47
CA TRP A 366 -18.11 -5.10 -9.92
C TRP A 366 -18.10 -4.79 -11.41
N GLY A 367 -17.58 -3.62 -11.78
CA GLY A 367 -17.63 -3.14 -13.16
C GLY A 367 -16.70 -1.95 -13.36
N GLY A 368 -16.48 -1.63 -14.63
CA GLY A 368 -15.53 -0.61 -15.02
C GLY A 368 -14.13 -1.17 -15.12
N GLY A 369 -13.31 -0.51 -15.92
CA GLY A 369 -11.98 -0.98 -16.21
C GLY A 369 -10.93 0.10 -16.18
N ASN A 370 -9.73 -0.31 -15.90
CA ASN A 370 -8.52 0.40 -16.19
C ASN A 370 -7.79 -0.39 -17.27
N ARG A 371 -7.39 0.28 -18.34
CA ARG A 371 -6.79 -0.35 -19.52
C ARG A 371 -5.53 -1.15 -19.18
N TYR A 372 -4.71 -0.67 -18.23
CA TYR A 372 -3.44 -1.31 -17.89
C TYR A 372 -3.56 -2.30 -16.74
N GLU A 373 -4.43 -1.99 -15.77
CA GLU A 373 -4.51 -2.74 -14.52
C GLU A 373 -5.68 -3.74 -14.49
N GLY A 374 -6.57 -3.69 -15.50
CA GLY A 374 -7.69 -4.62 -15.64
C GLY A 374 -8.93 -4.29 -14.80
N GLY A 375 -8.93 -3.18 -14.06
CA GLY A 375 -10.10 -2.67 -13.33
C GLY A 375 -10.79 -3.73 -12.47
N ALA A 376 -12.09 -3.91 -12.67
CA ALA A 376 -12.90 -4.89 -11.95
C ALA A 376 -12.48 -6.36 -12.18
N SER A 377 -11.75 -6.64 -13.24
CA SER A 377 -11.25 -7.99 -13.54
C SER A 377 -9.94 -8.30 -12.81
N SER A 378 -9.27 -7.32 -12.22
CA SER A 378 -8.06 -7.50 -11.43
C SER A 378 -8.34 -7.49 -9.92
N ILE A 379 -7.77 -8.46 -9.21
CA ILE A 379 -7.95 -8.67 -7.77
C ILE A 379 -6.56 -8.74 -7.14
N TYR A 380 -6.05 -7.58 -6.73
CA TYR A 380 -4.71 -7.47 -6.15
C TYR A 380 -4.65 -7.97 -4.72
N SER A 381 -3.57 -8.67 -4.37
CA SER A 381 -3.30 -9.12 -3.00
C SER A 381 -2.88 -7.97 -2.08
N GLY A 382 -1.78 -7.30 -2.42
CA GLY A 382 -1.19 -6.26 -1.60
C GLY A 382 -1.77 -4.88 -1.86
N TRP A 383 -2.05 -4.50 -3.10
CA TRP A 383 -2.49 -3.15 -3.43
C TRP A 383 -3.97 -2.88 -3.14
N THR A 384 -4.79 -3.92 -3.08
CA THR A 384 -6.22 -3.78 -2.79
C THR A 384 -6.61 -4.50 -1.52
N ASN A 385 -6.47 -5.83 -1.49
CA ASN A 385 -7.09 -6.65 -0.45
C ASN A 385 -6.41 -6.51 0.91
N ALA A 386 -5.09 -6.59 0.99
CA ALA A 386 -4.39 -6.46 2.28
C ALA A 386 -4.53 -5.05 2.89
N PRO A 387 -4.32 -3.92 2.16
CA PRO A 387 -4.51 -2.58 2.71
C PRO A 387 -5.92 -2.31 3.23
N ILE A 388 -6.95 -2.71 2.48
CA ILE A 388 -8.34 -2.52 2.88
C ILE A 388 -8.65 -3.33 4.14
N ALA A 389 -8.27 -4.62 4.16
CA ALA A 389 -8.48 -5.48 5.31
C ALA A 389 -7.72 -5.00 6.55
N LEU A 390 -6.47 -4.50 6.38
CA LEU A 390 -5.68 -3.86 7.43
C LEU A 390 -6.38 -2.62 7.99
N ALA A 391 -6.88 -1.73 7.13
CA ALA A 391 -7.59 -0.53 7.57
C ALA A 391 -8.83 -0.89 8.39
N ILE A 392 -9.63 -1.87 7.93
CA ILE A 392 -10.83 -2.34 8.64
C ILE A 392 -10.47 -2.99 9.98
N LEU A 393 -9.40 -3.82 10.02
CA LEU A 393 -8.93 -4.47 11.24
C LEU A 393 -8.43 -3.43 12.25
N MET A 394 -7.56 -2.52 11.83
CA MET A 394 -7.03 -1.48 12.69
C MET A 394 -8.14 -0.57 13.24
N ASP A 395 -9.11 -0.19 12.40
CA ASP A 395 -10.24 0.62 12.87
C ASP A 395 -11.13 -0.12 13.88
N ALA A 396 -11.31 -1.43 13.74
CA ALA A 396 -12.03 -2.24 14.73
C ALA A 396 -11.38 -2.22 16.12
N PHE A 397 -10.06 -2.03 16.19
CA PHE A 397 -9.28 -1.98 17.43
C PHE A 397 -8.76 -0.58 17.77
N HIS A 398 -9.26 0.46 17.11
CA HIS A 398 -8.87 1.86 17.31
C HIS A 398 -7.37 2.11 17.09
N LEU A 399 -6.77 1.41 16.15
CA LEU A 399 -5.39 1.52 15.72
C LEU A 399 -5.29 2.23 14.35
N SER A 400 -4.09 2.64 14.01
CA SER A 400 -3.68 3.15 12.69
C SER A 400 -2.28 2.65 12.35
N LEU A 401 -1.78 2.95 11.14
CA LEU A 401 -0.39 2.67 10.80
C LEU A 401 0.59 3.39 11.72
N LEU A 402 0.26 4.57 12.28
CA LEU A 402 1.10 5.24 13.28
C LEU A 402 1.34 4.35 14.51
N ASP A 403 0.26 3.73 15.03
CA ASP A 403 0.36 2.87 16.21
C ASP A 403 1.18 1.62 15.94
N VAL A 404 0.95 0.96 14.79
CA VAL A 404 1.62 -0.31 14.48
C VAL A 404 3.08 -0.13 14.04
N THR A 405 3.45 1.05 13.52
CA THR A 405 4.85 1.39 13.19
C THR A 405 5.62 2.02 14.36
N GLY A 406 4.95 2.29 15.47
CA GLY A 406 5.56 2.87 16.66
C GLY A 406 5.79 4.38 16.60
N ILE A 407 5.20 5.08 15.65
CA ILE A 407 5.17 6.56 15.63
C ILE A 407 4.14 7.03 16.68
N ARG A 408 4.58 7.82 17.63
CA ARG A 408 3.74 8.27 18.77
C ARG A 408 3.72 9.78 18.90
#